data_aa625018e6e12e2c5981c9c4f2760040
#
_entry.id   aa625018e6e12e2c5981c9c4f2760040
#
_cell.length_a   1.000
_cell.length_b   1.000
_cell.length_c   1.000
_cell.angle_alpha   90.00
_cell.angle_beta   90.00
_cell.angle_gamma   90.00
#
_symmetry.space_group_name_H-M   'P 1'
#
loop_
_entity.id
_entity.type
_entity.pdbx_description
1 polymer ?
#
loop_
_entity_poly.entity_id
_entity_poly.type
_entity_poly.pdbx_seq_one_letter_code
_entity_poly.pdbx_strand_id
1 'polypeptide(L)'
;MNLRDNYPQPYTIHDARHWVEFNHKFNPAQNFAIEFEGKLAGAIGAERGKDELRTNMELGFWVGEPFWGKGIATEAVKLYTDYIFDKFDIQRIYAQVFDFNGESMNVLEKAGYIPEAILKKGFIKRGTVGDLFQYVKVRGED
;
A
#
# COMPACT_ATOMS: atom_id res chain seq x y z
N MET A 1 -11.49 7.16 -4.16
CA MET A 1 -10.29 6.57 -3.52
C MET A 1 -9.62 7.61 -2.66
N ASN A 2 -9.26 7.24 -1.45
CA ASN A 2 -8.66 8.16 -0.49
C ASN A 2 -7.15 7.99 -0.49
N LEU A 3 -6.47 8.94 -1.13
CA LEU A 3 -5.02 8.93 -1.23
C LEU A 3 -4.41 9.73 -0.09
N ARG A 4 -3.21 9.34 0.32
CA ARG A 4 -2.43 10.13 1.25
C ARG A 4 -1.93 11.40 0.54
N ASP A 5 -1.74 12.45 1.29
CA ASP A 5 -1.38 13.76 0.74
C ASP A 5 -0.05 13.75 0.00
N ASN A 6 0.85 12.83 0.35
CA ASN A 6 2.17 12.76 -0.28
C ASN A 6 2.20 11.90 -1.54
N TYR A 7 1.07 11.34 -1.98
CA TYR A 7 1.03 10.61 -3.24
C TYR A 7 0.82 11.59 -4.39
N PRO A 8 1.59 11.45 -5.48
CA PRO A 8 1.35 12.24 -6.69
C PRO A 8 -0.01 11.92 -7.29
N GLN A 9 -0.67 12.93 -7.85
CA GLN A 9 -2.01 12.77 -8.45
C GLN A 9 -2.21 13.75 -9.57
N PRO A 10 -2.92 13.34 -10.65
CA PRO A 10 -3.24 11.95 -11.00
C PRO A 10 -2.04 11.30 -11.67
N TYR A 11 -1.98 9.98 -11.65
CA TYR A 11 -0.99 9.26 -12.43
C TYR A 11 -1.49 9.07 -13.84
N THR A 12 -0.65 9.38 -14.83
CA THR A 12 -0.88 8.99 -16.21
C THR A 12 0.04 7.82 -16.53
N ILE A 13 -0.16 7.17 -17.68
CA ILE A 13 0.76 6.10 -18.11
C ILE A 13 2.16 6.65 -18.25
N HIS A 14 2.30 7.89 -18.74
CA HIS A 14 3.59 8.54 -18.88
C HIS A 14 4.26 8.78 -17.52
N ASP A 15 3.48 9.29 -16.57
CA ASP A 15 3.98 9.53 -15.21
C ASP A 15 4.36 8.23 -14.52
N ALA A 16 3.59 7.18 -14.72
CA ALA A 16 3.89 5.86 -14.17
C ALA A 16 5.22 5.32 -14.68
N ARG A 17 5.48 5.48 -15.98
CA ARG A 17 6.73 5.03 -16.59
C ARG A 17 7.91 5.78 -15.98
N HIS A 18 7.79 7.10 -15.85
CA HIS A 18 8.81 7.94 -15.25
C HIS A 18 9.04 7.58 -13.79
N TRP A 19 7.96 7.31 -13.06
CA TRP A 19 8.01 6.95 -11.66
C TRP A 19 8.71 5.60 -11.44
N VAL A 20 8.42 4.63 -12.28
CA VAL A 20 9.09 3.32 -12.23
C VAL A 20 10.58 3.50 -12.49
N GLU A 21 10.97 4.28 -13.50
CA GLU A 21 12.38 4.55 -13.79
C GLU A 21 13.09 5.22 -12.62
N PHE A 22 12.43 6.20 -11.99
CA PHE A 22 12.99 6.86 -10.83
C PHE A 22 13.29 5.87 -9.71
N ASN A 23 12.38 4.93 -9.47
CA ASN A 23 12.52 3.96 -8.39
C ASN A 23 13.48 2.82 -8.71
N HIS A 24 13.88 2.66 -9.98
CA HIS A 24 14.89 1.67 -10.37
C HIS A 24 16.26 1.94 -9.76
N LYS A 25 16.52 3.15 -9.29
CA LYS A 25 17.76 3.45 -8.57
C LYS A 25 17.85 2.71 -7.24
N PHE A 26 16.72 2.26 -6.70
CA PHE A 26 16.69 1.37 -5.55
C PHE A 26 16.77 -0.07 -6.03
N ASN A 27 17.68 -0.83 -5.48
CA ASN A 27 17.85 -2.23 -5.83
C ASN A 27 17.82 -3.07 -4.56
N PRO A 28 16.75 -3.84 -4.32
CA PRO A 28 15.58 -3.99 -5.19
C PRO A 28 14.64 -2.79 -5.14
N ALA A 29 13.80 -2.65 -6.17
CA ALA A 29 12.83 -1.55 -6.24
C ALA A 29 11.77 -1.68 -5.12
N GLN A 30 11.32 -0.54 -4.61
CA GLN A 30 10.35 -0.50 -3.51
C GLN A 30 8.96 -0.03 -3.95
N ASN A 31 8.86 0.64 -5.09
CA ASN A 31 7.60 1.23 -5.55
C ASN A 31 7.31 0.78 -6.97
N PHE A 32 6.05 0.49 -7.23
CA PHE A 32 5.61 -0.02 -8.54
C PHE A 32 4.32 0.64 -8.99
N ALA A 33 4.20 0.82 -10.31
CA ALA A 33 2.92 1.11 -10.93
C ALA A 33 2.15 -0.19 -11.08
N ILE A 34 0.84 -0.13 -10.93
CA ILE A 34 -0.06 -1.25 -11.17
C ILE A 34 -0.64 -1.10 -12.57
N GLU A 35 -0.39 -2.08 -13.44
CA GLU A 35 -0.96 -2.09 -14.78
C GLU A 35 -2.06 -3.15 -14.88
N PHE A 36 -3.10 -2.82 -15.64
CA PHE A 36 -4.17 -3.75 -15.94
C PHE A 36 -4.55 -3.58 -17.41
N GLU A 37 -4.40 -4.65 -18.18
CA GLU A 37 -4.68 -4.66 -19.61
C GLU A 37 -3.96 -3.53 -20.35
N GLY A 38 -2.70 -3.30 -19.99
CA GLY A 38 -1.86 -2.30 -20.65
C GLY A 38 -2.10 -0.87 -20.22
N LYS A 39 -2.93 -0.66 -19.20
CA LYS A 39 -3.27 0.68 -18.71
C LYS A 39 -2.81 0.86 -17.27
N LEU A 40 -2.48 2.09 -16.91
CA LEU A 40 -2.18 2.42 -15.53
C LEU A 40 -3.44 2.31 -14.69
N ALA A 41 -3.43 1.39 -13.73
CA ALA A 41 -4.56 1.19 -12.83
C ALA A 41 -4.32 1.79 -11.46
N GLY A 42 -3.08 1.89 -11.00
CA GLY A 42 -2.78 2.41 -9.69
C GLY A 42 -1.30 2.33 -9.35
N ALA A 43 -1.00 2.37 -8.07
CA ALA A 43 0.37 2.27 -7.60
C ALA A 43 0.41 1.57 -6.23
N ILE A 44 1.56 0.96 -5.93
CA ILE A 44 1.78 0.26 -4.68
C ILE A 44 3.23 0.45 -4.25
N GLY A 45 3.46 0.64 -2.96
CA GLY A 45 4.79 0.82 -2.43
C GLY A 45 4.81 0.65 -0.93
N ALA A 46 6.01 0.66 -0.36
CA ALA A 46 6.17 0.59 1.08
C ALA A 46 7.39 1.39 1.50
N GLU A 47 7.33 1.93 2.69
CA GLU A 47 8.42 2.69 3.28
C GLU A 47 8.99 1.92 4.45
N ARG A 48 10.30 1.71 4.44
CA ARG A 48 10.99 0.98 5.49
C ARG A 48 11.19 1.85 6.72
N GLY A 49 10.98 1.25 7.89
CA GLY A 49 11.29 1.91 9.14
C GLY A 49 12.80 2.09 9.32
N LYS A 50 13.17 2.89 10.30
CA LYS A 50 14.56 3.23 10.57
C LYS A 50 15.02 2.63 11.89
N ASP A 51 16.33 2.38 11.99
CA ASP A 51 16.99 1.90 13.21
C ASP A 51 16.29 0.64 13.76
N GLU A 52 15.76 0.67 14.96
CA GLU A 52 15.12 -0.47 15.59
C GLU A 52 13.84 -0.90 14.86
N LEU A 53 13.28 -0.03 14.01
CA LEU A 53 12.08 -0.34 13.23
C LEU A 53 12.39 -0.76 11.80
N ARG A 54 13.64 -1.01 11.47
CA ARG A 54 14.06 -1.32 10.09
C ARG A 54 13.56 -2.66 9.57
N THR A 55 12.98 -3.50 10.43
CA THR A 55 12.38 -4.77 10.01
C THR A 55 10.90 -4.62 9.66
N ASN A 56 10.38 -3.39 9.69
CA ASN A 56 9.01 -3.06 9.36
C ASN A 56 8.95 -2.26 8.05
N MET A 57 7.90 -2.48 7.27
CA MET A 57 7.57 -1.61 6.14
C MET A 57 6.12 -1.19 6.23
N GLU A 58 5.87 0.07 5.95
CA GLU A 58 4.51 0.59 5.88
C GLU A 58 4.03 0.57 4.44
N LEU A 59 2.99 -0.22 4.19
CA LEU A 59 2.39 -0.41 2.86
C LEU A 59 1.43 0.72 2.53
N GLY A 60 1.49 1.21 1.30
CA GLY A 60 0.50 2.11 0.74
C GLY A 60 0.15 1.68 -0.68
N PHE A 61 -1.12 1.81 -1.04
CA PHE A 61 -1.57 1.47 -2.38
C PHE A 61 -2.83 2.24 -2.74
N TRP A 62 -3.07 2.36 -4.05
CA TRP A 62 -4.33 2.91 -4.54
C TRP A 62 -4.61 2.34 -5.92
N VAL A 63 -5.89 2.26 -6.27
CA VAL A 63 -6.36 1.85 -7.59
C VAL A 63 -7.40 2.87 -8.05
N GLY A 64 -7.26 3.32 -9.29
CA GLY A 64 -8.16 4.32 -9.85
C GLY A 64 -9.58 3.80 -10.04
N GLU A 65 -10.55 4.71 -9.96
CA GLU A 65 -11.97 4.39 -9.99
C GLU A 65 -12.40 3.50 -11.17
N PRO A 66 -11.92 3.72 -12.42
CA PRO A 66 -12.32 2.87 -13.54
C PRO A 66 -11.94 1.40 -13.37
N PHE A 67 -11.06 1.09 -12.44
CA PHE A 67 -10.56 -0.27 -12.22
C PHE A 67 -11.07 -0.92 -10.95
N TRP A 68 -12.00 -0.25 -10.24
CA TRP A 68 -12.56 -0.80 -9.01
C TRP A 68 -13.45 -2.02 -9.30
N GLY A 69 -13.59 -2.88 -8.30
CA GLY A 69 -14.48 -4.05 -8.39
C GLY A 69 -13.94 -5.21 -9.21
N LYS A 70 -12.65 -5.20 -9.56
CA LYS A 70 -12.03 -6.21 -10.40
C LYS A 70 -11.00 -7.08 -9.67
N GLY A 71 -10.84 -6.86 -8.38
CA GLY A 71 -9.86 -7.60 -7.59
C GLY A 71 -8.41 -7.19 -7.81
N ILE A 72 -8.18 -6.08 -8.52
CA ILE A 72 -6.83 -5.64 -8.88
C ILE A 72 -6.02 -5.28 -7.64
N ALA A 73 -6.60 -4.52 -6.72
CA ALA A 73 -5.89 -4.10 -5.51
C ALA A 73 -5.50 -5.30 -4.65
N THR A 74 -6.41 -6.25 -4.48
CA THR A 74 -6.15 -7.47 -3.70
C THR A 74 -4.99 -8.26 -4.29
N GLU A 75 -5.00 -8.47 -5.61
CA GLU A 75 -3.93 -9.19 -6.29
C GLU A 75 -2.60 -8.46 -6.18
N ALA A 76 -2.62 -7.14 -6.37
CA ALA A 76 -1.42 -6.32 -6.26
C ALA A 76 -0.82 -6.41 -4.86
N VAL A 77 -1.66 -6.32 -3.82
CA VAL A 77 -1.17 -6.40 -2.44
C VAL A 77 -0.56 -7.78 -2.16
N LYS A 78 -1.19 -8.85 -2.64
CA LYS A 78 -0.63 -10.21 -2.48
C LYS A 78 0.73 -10.35 -3.14
N LEU A 79 0.82 -9.95 -4.39
CA LEU A 79 2.07 -10.05 -5.16
C LEU A 79 3.17 -9.20 -4.54
N TYR A 80 2.82 -8.00 -4.14
CA TYR A 80 3.79 -7.07 -3.55
C TYR A 80 4.27 -7.56 -2.19
N THR A 81 3.38 -8.10 -1.37
CA THR A 81 3.73 -8.68 -0.07
C THR A 81 4.75 -9.81 -0.23
N ASP A 82 4.49 -10.72 -1.16
CA ASP A 82 5.42 -11.82 -1.44
C ASP A 82 6.76 -11.30 -1.92
N TYR A 83 6.74 -10.29 -2.79
CA TYR A 83 7.95 -9.66 -3.29
C TYR A 83 8.78 -9.05 -2.15
N ILE A 84 8.14 -8.31 -1.24
CA ILE A 84 8.85 -7.67 -0.12
C ILE A 84 9.49 -8.72 0.79
N PHE A 85 8.75 -9.76 1.14
CA PHE A 85 9.31 -10.82 1.99
C PHE A 85 10.42 -11.60 1.30
N ASP A 86 10.40 -11.69 -0.03
CA ASP A 86 11.45 -12.38 -0.79
C ASP A 86 12.71 -11.53 -0.93
N LYS A 87 12.56 -10.23 -1.16
CA LYS A 87 13.69 -9.36 -1.54
C LYS A 87 14.28 -8.54 -0.40
N PHE A 88 13.55 -8.40 0.70
CA PHE A 88 13.98 -7.57 1.83
C PHE A 88 14.00 -8.37 3.12
N ASP A 89 14.87 -7.98 4.03
CA ASP A 89 14.91 -8.58 5.35
C ASP A 89 13.89 -7.90 6.26
N ILE A 90 12.64 -8.10 5.94
CA ILE A 90 11.50 -7.49 6.63
C ILE A 90 10.74 -8.57 7.39
N GLN A 91 10.36 -8.29 8.63
CA GLN A 91 9.62 -9.21 9.48
C GLN A 91 8.13 -8.93 9.49
N ARG A 92 7.73 -7.68 9.26
CA ARG A 92 6.31 -7.32 9.24
C ARG A 92 6.04 -6.17 8.28
N ILE A 93 4.90 -6.28 7.59
CA ILE A 93 4.38 -5.22 6.71
C ILE A 93 3.06 -4.78 7.34
N TYR A 94 2.91 -3.49 7.56
CA TYR A 94 1.67 -2.95 8.13
C TYR A 94 1.10 -1.87 7.23
N ALA A 95 -0.20 -1.65 7.37
CA ALA A 95 -0.91 -0.62 6.62
C ALA A 95 -1.90 0.08 7.52
N GLN A 96 -1.99 1.39 7.39
CA GLN A 96 -2.95 2.19 8.14
C GLN A 96 -4.04 2.67 7.21
N VAL A 97 -5.28 2.49 7.64
CA VAL A 97 -6.46 2.76 6.82
C VAL A 97 -7.38 3.70 7.60
N PHE A 98 -7.87 4.74 6.91
CA PHE A 98 -8.87 5.63 7.50
C PHE A 98 -10.15 4.86 7.79
N ASP A 99 -10.81 5.19 8.88
CA ASP A 99 -11.99 4.47 9.37
C ASP A 99 -13.16 4.45 8.38
N PHE A 100 -13.19 5.40 7.43
CA PHE A 100 -14.23 5.43 6.41
C PHE A 100 -13.88 4.63 5.14
N ASN A 101 -12.69 4.02 5.08
CA ASN A 101 -12.24 3.33 3.87
C ASN A 101 -12.36 1.81 4.02
N GLY A 102 -13.61 1.34 4.05
CA GLY A 102 -13.90 -0.10 4.20
C GLY A 102 -13.40 -0.95 3.03
N GLU A 103 -13.29 -0.36 1.84
CA GLU A 103 -12.78 -1.11 0.69
C GLU A 103 -11.31 -1.48 0.85
N SER A 104 -10.49 -0.55 1.34
CA SER A 104 -9.08 -0.85 1.62
C SER A 104 -8.93 -1.88 2.71
N MET A 105 -9.76 -1.81 3.75
CA MET A 105 -9.77 -2.83 4.80
C MET A 105 -10.07 -4.20 4.22
N ASN A 106 -11.08 -4.28 3.35
CA ASN A 106 -11.49 -5.52 2.72
C ASN A 106 -10.37 -6.10 1.83
N VAL A 107 -9.68 -5.23 1.09
CA VAL A 107 -8.53 -5.63 0.27
C VAL A 107 -7.44 -6.24 1.14
N LEU A 108 -7.09 -5.59 2.23
CA LEU A 108 -6.05 -6.08 3.12
C LEU A 108 -6.44 -7.42 3.75
N GLU A 109 -7.68 -7.57 4.20
CA GLU A 109 -8.15 -8.83 4.77
C GLU A 109 -8.12 -9.97 3.76
N LYS A 110 -8.54 -9.70 2.53
CA LYS A 110 -8.49 -10.70 1.46
C LYS A 110 -7.06 -11.06 1.07
N ALA A 111 -6.13 -10.15 1.27
CA ALA A 111 -4.72 -10.39 1.00
C ALA A 111 -3.99 -11.08 2.16
N GLY A 112 -4.70 -11.41 3.24
CA GLY A 112 -4.13 -12.16 4.36
C GLY A 112 -3.62 -11.29 5.51
N TYR A 113 -3.88 -9.99 5.47
CA TYR A 113 -3.55 -9.09 6.58
C TYR A 113 -4.62 -9.19 7.65
N ILE A 114 -4.22 -9.01 8.89
CA ILE A 114 -5.13 -9.05 10.04
C ILE A 114 -5.16 -7.70 10.75
N PRO A 115 -6.30 -7.32 11.35
CA PRO A 115 -6.34 -6.11 12.16
C PRO A 115 -5.45 -6.28 13.39
N GLU A 116 -4.63 -5.28 13.66
CA GLU A 116 -3.68 -5.29 14.77
C GLU A 116 -4.02 -4.26 15.83
N ALA A 117 -4.50 -3.09 15.42
CA ALA A 117 -4.76 -1.99 16.33
C ALA A 117 -5.74 -0.98 15.73
N ILE A 118 -6.38 -0.24 16.60
CA ILE A 118 -7.17 0.94 16.22
C ILE A 118 -6.54 2.12 16.95
N LEU A 119 -6.04 3.08 16.16
CA LEU A 119 -5.44 4.29 16.71
C LEU A 119 -6.54 5.34 16.83
N LYS A 120 -7.09 5.51 18.03
CA LYS A 120 -8.18 6.43 18.28
C LYS A 120 -7.73 7.86 17.98
N LYS A 121 -8.55 8.58 17.18
CA LYS A 121 -8.27 9.94 16.75
C LYS A 121 -6.90 10.04 16.05
N GLY A 122 -6.54 8.98 15.33
CA GLY A 122 -5.23 8.82 14.72
C GLY A 122 -4.97 9.69 13.51
N PHE A 123 -6.00 10.32 12.93
CA PHE A 123 -5.80 11.20 11.78
C PHE A 123 -6.76 12.38 11.82
N ILE A 124 -6.39 13.42 11.07
CA ILE A 124 -7.29 14.52 10.73
C ILE A 124 -7.24 14.70 9.21
N LYS A 125 -8.39 14.83 8.60
CA LYS A 125 -8.49 15.07 7.16
C LYS A 125 -9.63 16.05 6.91
N ARG A 126 -9.30 17.17 6.26
CA ARG A 126 -10.27 18.24 5.96
C ARG A 126 -11.02 18.69 7.20
N GLY A 127 -10.30 18.80 8.32
CA GLY A 127 -10.89 19.26 9.58
C GLY A 127 -11.64 18.20 10.37
N THR A 128 -11.77 16.99 9.84
CA THR A 128 -12.48 15.90 10.55
C THR A 128 -11.46 14.92 11.14
N VAL A 129 -11.58 14.71 12.44
CA VAL A 129 -10.76 13.74 13.16
C VAL A 129 -11.41 12.36 13.08
N GLY A 130 -10.63 11.34 12.82
CA GLY A 130 -11.12 9.96 12.76
C GLY A 130 -10.10 8.97 13.30
N ASP A 131 -10.47 7.70 13.24
CA ASP A 131 -9.62 6.62 13.75
C ASP A 131 -8.85 5.97 12.60
N LEU A 132 -7.62 5.54 12.89
CA LEU A 132 -6.81 4.75 11.97
C LEU A 132 -6.89 3.29 12.37
N PHE A 133 -7.20 2.44 11.40
CA PHE A 133 -7.17 1.00 11.57
C PHE A 133 -5.83 0.49 11.04
N GLN A 134 -5.10 -0.25 11.85
CA GLN A 134 -3.81 -0.79 11.46
C GLN A 134 -3.91 -2.28 11.22
N TYR A 135 -3.51 -2.70 10.02
CA TYR A 135 -3.46 -4.10 9.61
C TYR A 135 -2.01 -4.54 9.47
N VAL A 136 -1.75 -5.82 9.67
CA VAL A 136 -0.38 -6.34 9.62
C VAL A 136 -0.33 -7.72 8.97
N LYS A 137 0.78 -7.97 8.29
CA LYS A 137 1.18 -9.30 7.81
C LYS A 137 2.57 -9.55 8.36
N VAL A 138 2.73 -10.65 9.10
CA VAL A 138 3.99 -11.01 9.73
C VAL A 138 4.63 -12.17 8.97
N ARG A 139 5.96 -12.10 8.79
CA ARG A 139 6.70 -13.16 8.08
C ARG A 139 6.46 -14.51 8.74
N GLY A 140 6.09 -15.49 7.92
CA GLY A 140 5.90 -16.85 8.40
C GLY A 140 4.61 -17.13 9.13
N GLU A 141 3.72 -16.15 9.24
CA GLU A 141 2.38 -16.34 9.80
C GLU A 141 1.34 -16.32 8.70
N ASP A 142 0.40 -17.21 8.78
CA ASP A 142 -0.71 -17.33 7.81
C ASP A 142 -1.93 -16.50 8.23
#